data_ba8697531eec53802022a3f638668d6c
#
_entry.id   ba8697531eec53802022a3f638668d6c
#
_cell.length_a   1.000
_cell.length_b   1.000
_cell.length_c   1.000
_cell.angle_alpha   90.00
_cell.angle_beta   90.00
_cell.angle_gamma   90.00
#
_symmetry.space_group_name_H-M   'P 1'
#
loop_
_entity.id
_entity.type
_entity.pdbx_description
1 polymer ?
#
loop_
_entity_poly.entity_id
_entity_poly.type
_entity_poly.pdbx_seq_one_letter_code
_entity_poly.pdbx_strand_id
1 'polypeptide(L)'
;MKPHILLMGEAVTLTHVVRPTLLADALHAAGYGVTLACDPRFGALIGPRPYRTIALKSAIDPAASTALLKQNQPLFSVETFNAYVREDVRLMRLVQPQLVVGDMRQSLAISAQLARVPYVNIINAHWSPWSDEPFVLVDHPLYKVLGRETGDRLLALMTPLGSMMMALPINIAALNNGLAPIGAGLRETFCAGDYVVYPDIPELSPTRPLPPNHRHIGPLDFSPQIAPPMWWDAVPEDKPIIYVNLGSSGEPALLEAILAGLSDLPVTVIAATARPGAVLEVPANAFVADYLPGDAAAARAALVICNGGASSGCQALMAGTPFLGIPSNTDQLSYGRMVAKTGAAENLREDEVTRDSVRTTVAGMLAAPGYREAARRLQQDLARYDAKANFVAFVGEILAASSGAVSSEAGTGSREENASTQDSGAASAS
;
A
#
# COMPACT_ATOMS: atom_id res chain seq x y z
N MET A 1 13.88 16.75 23.95
CA MET A 1 13.52 16.75 22.51
C MET A 1 12.65 15.51 22.28
N LYS A 2 11.61 15.61 21.43
CA LYS A 2 10.85 14.41 21.04
C LYS A 2 11.76 13.43 20.28
N PRO A 3 11.46 12.11 20.33
CA PRO A 3 12.22 11.07 19.64
C PRO A 3 12.38 11.32 18.14
N HIS A 4 13.46 10.78 17.55
CA HIS A 4 13.73 10.85 16.13
C HIS A 4 13.25 9.58 15.42
N ILE A 5 12.51 9.73 14.32
CA ILE A 5 11.88 8.64 13.57
C ILE A 5 12.42 8.66 12.14
N LEU A 6 12.86 7.49 11.67
CA LEU A 6 13.31 7.28 10.30
C LEU A 6 12.18 6.60 9.52
N LEU A 7 11.67 7.24 8.46
CA LEU A 7 10.72 6.63 7.55
C LEU A 7 11.43 6.24 6.25
N MET A 8 11.14 5.05 5.75
CA MET A 8 11.79 4.49 4.55
C MET A 8 10.73 3.95 3.59
N GLY A 9 10.75 4.42 2.34
CA GLY A 9 9.85 3.96 1.29
C GLY A 9 10.61 3.30 0.15
N GLU A 10 10.21 2.09 -0.25
CA GLU A 10 10.74 1.44 -1.46
C GLU A 10 9.94 1.86 -2.68
N ALA A 11 10.59 2.47 -3.66
CA ALA A 11 9.93 3.09 -4.80
C ALA A 11 9.51 2.09 -5.90
N VAL A 12 8.87 0.97 -5.51
CA VAL A 12 8.24 0.02 -6.44
C VAL A 12 7.12 0.73 -7.22
N THR A 13 6.30 1.50 -6.50
CA THR A 13 5.28 2.41 -7.06
C THR A 13 5.27 3.72 -6.30
N LEU A 14 4.59 4.74 -6.84
CA LEU A 14 4.40 6.04 -6.17
C LEU A 14 3.81 5.90 -4.77
N THR A 15 2.86 4.99 -4.57
CA THR A 15 2.16 4.77 -3.30
C THR A 15 3.13 4.49 -2.15
N HIS A 16 4.16 3.66 -2.37
CA HIS A 16 5.12 3.26 -1.34
C HIS A 16 6.13 4.37 -0.97
N VAL A 17 6.13 5.48 -1.70
CA VAL A 17 6.88 6.70 -1.35
C VAL A 17 5.95 7.71 -0.69
N VAL A 18 4.73 7.82 -1.19
CA VAL A 18 3.74 8.79 -0.71
C VAL A 18 3.27 8.47 0.71
N ARG A 19 2.92 7.22 1.00
CA ARG A 19 2.41 6.86 2.35
C ARG A 19 3.40 7.21 3.47
N PRO A 20 4.68 6.78 3.41
CA PRO A 20 5.66 7.22 4.41
C PRO A 20 5.88 8.74 4.41
N THR A 21 5.74 9.42 3.28
CA THR A 21 5.84 10.89 3.23
C THR A 21 4.70 11.57 4.00
N LEU A 22 3.45 11.15 3.81
CA LEU A 22 2.28 11.69 4.52
C LEU A 22 2.38 11.45 6.04
N LEU A 23 2.88 10.29 6.44
CA LEU A 23 3.10 9.95 7.85
C LEU A 23 4.28 10.73 8.44
N ALA A 24 5.34 10.98 7.66
CA ALA A 24 6.45 11.84 8.04
C ALA A 24 6.00 13.29 8.28
N ASP A 25 5.14 13.82 7.41
CA ASP A 25 4.52 15.13 7.56
C ASP A 25 3.72 15.23 8.87
N ALA A 26 2.91 14.22 9.16
CA ALA A 26 2.10 14.17 10.38
C ALA A 26 2.95 14.10 11.65
N LEU A 27 4.00 13.26 11.66
CA LEU A 27 4.93 13.15 12.78
C LEU A 27 5.72 14.47 12.98
N HIS A 28 6.17 15.10 11.90
CA HIS A 28 6.86 16.39 11.97
C HIS A 28 5.94 17.47 12.55
N ALA A 29 4.71 17.57 12.05
CA ALA A 29 3.70 18.50 12.59
C ALA A 29 3.40 18.25 14.08
N ALA A 30 3.45 16.98 14.53
CA ALA A 30 3.34 16.62 15.93
C ALA A 30 4.63 16.87 16.74
N GLY A 31 5.70 17.41 16.12
CA GLY A 31 6.95 17.83 16.75
C GLY A 31 7.97 16.71 16.96
N TYR A 32 7.85 15.56 16.30
CA TYR A 32 8.90 14.55 16.28
C TYR A 32 10.08 14.98 15.39
N GLY A 33 11.30 14.51 15.71
CA GLY A 33 12.41 14.53 14.78
C GLY A 33 12.13 13.54 13.64
N VAL A 34 12.26 13.97 12.40
CA VAL A 34 11.91 13.12 11.24
C VAL A 34 13.05 13.11 10.22
N THR A 35 13.36 11.93 9.71
CA THR A 35 14.13 11.74 8.47
C THR A 35 13.33 10.85 7.54
N LEU A 36 13.15 11.27 6.29
CA LEU A 36 12.55 10.46 5.23
C LEU A 36 13.64 9.98 4.27
N ALA A 37 13.70 8.68 4.04
CA ALA A 37 14.62 8.07 3.07
C ALA A 37 13.81 7.36 1.98
N CYS A 38 13.92 7.83 0.74
CA CYS A 38 13.23 7.24 -0.43
C CYS A 38 13.97 7.59 -1.71
N ASP A 39 13.62 6.87 -2.79
CA ASP A 39 14.15 7.17 -4.12
C ASP A 39 13.60 8.52 -4.63
N PRO A 40 14.47 9.42 -5.12
CA PRO A 40 14.08 10.75 -5.58
C PRO A 40 13.26 10.76 -6.86
N ARG A 41 13.06 9.61 -7.54
CA ARG A 41 12.32 9.52 -8.84
C ARG A 41 10.92 10.13 -8.80
N PHE A 42 10.27 10.12 -7.65
CA PHE A 42 8.95 10.72 -7.43
C PHE A 42 9.02 12.10 -6.75
N GLY A 43 10.22 12.66 -6.59
CA GLY A 43 10.43 13.93 -5.88
C GLY A 43 9.63 15.10 -6.43
N ALA A 44 9.45 15.18 -7.76
CA ALA A 44 8.63 16.24 -8.39
C ALA A 44 7.15 16.17 -7.97
N LEU A 45 6.61 14.98 -7.68
CA LEU A 45 5.22 14.79 -7.27
C LEU A 45 5.00 15.04 -5.78
N ILE A 46 5.97 14.70 -4.93
CA ILE A 46 5.86 14.89 -3.48
C ILE A 46 6.35 16.29 -3.01
N GLY A 47 7.19 16.94 -3.81
CA GLY A 47 7.73 18.29 -3.50
C GLY A 47 8.73 18.33 -2.33
N PRO A 48 9.30 19.51 -2.02
CA PRO A 48 10.24 19.70 -0.91
C PRO A 48 9.57 19.53 0.46
N ARG A 49 10.31 19.04 1.45
CA ARG A 49 9.83 18.81 2.82
C ARG A 49 10.61 19.63 3.85
N PRO A 50 9.98 20.03 4.99
CA PRO A 50 10.61 20.84 6.02
C PRO A 50 11.56 20.05 6.95
N TYR A 51 11.77 18.76 6.70
CA TYR A 51 12.64 17.87 7.47
C TYR A 51 13.69 17.22 6.57
N ARG A 52 14.65 16.54 7.20
CA ARG A 52 15.74 15.88 6.47
C ARG A 52 15.22 14.81 5.53
N THR A 53 15.62 14.87 4.26
CA THR A 53 15.39 13.83 3.26
C THR A 53 16.73 13.21 2.84
N ILE A 54 16.74 11.89 2.63
CA ILE A 54 17.92 11.15 2.18
C ILE A 54 17.53 10.37 0.92
N ALA A 55 18.32 10.52 -0.13
CA ALA A 55 18.13 9.73 -1.35
C ALA A 55 18.47 8.26 -1.08
N LEU A 56 17.49 7.38 -1.25
CA LEU A 56 17.61 5.94 -1.11
C LEU A 56 17.25 5.31 -2.45
N LYS A 57 18.26 4.88 -3.21
CA LYS A 57 18.04 4.35 -4.56
C LYS A 57 17.33 3.01 -4.51
N SER A 58 16.21 2.91 -5.19
CA SER A 58 15.53 1.63 -5.44
C SER A 58 16.30 0.81 -6.47
N ALA A 59 16.50 -0.47 -6.19
CA ALA A 59 17.19 -1.39 -7.10
C ALA A 59 16.32 -1.80 -8.29
N ILE A 60 15.01 -1.62 -8.19
CA ILE A 60 14.05 -1.99 -9.22
C ILE A 60 13.44 -0.73 -9.83
N ASP A 61 13.33 -0.70 -11.14
CA ASP A 61 12.57 0.34 -11.82
C ASP A 61 11.06 -0.03 -11.91
N PRO A 62 10.17 0.95 -12.10
CA PRO A 62 8.72 0.71 -12.14
C PRO A 62 8.25 -0.22 -13.27
N ALA A 63 8.92 -0.20 -14.44
CA ALA A 63 8.54 -1.06 -15.56
C ALA A 63 8.92 -2.53 -15.27
N ALA A 64 10.14 -2.75 -14.74
CA ALA A 64 10.56 -4.09 -14.31
C ALA A 64 9.68 -4.62 -13.17
N SER A 65 9.31 -3.78 -12.18
CA SER A 65 8.42 -4.20 -11.09
C SER A 65 7.04 -4.61 -11.60
N THR A 66 6.48 -3.85 -12.54
CA THR A 66 5.19 -4.17 -13.16
C THR A 66 5.25 -5.51 -13.89
N ALA A 67 6.32 -5.78 -14.66
CA ALA A 67 6.49 -7.04 -15.37
C ALA A 67 6.62 -8.24 -14.41
N LEU A 68 7.39 -8.12 -13.33
CA LEU A 68 7.55 -9.17 -12.32
C LEU A 68 6.22 -9.44 -11.56
N LEU A 69 5.48 -8.38 -11.20
CA LEU A 69 4.18 -8.51 -10.56
C LEU A 69 3.15 -9.21 -11.46
N LYS A 70 3.11 -8.86 -12.75
CA LYS A 70 2.26 -9.57 -13.73
C LYS A 70 2.61 -11.05 -13.85
N GLN A 71 3.89 -11.40 -13.72
CA GLN A 71 4.37 -12.78 -13.80
C GLN A 71 4.35 -13.52 -12.46
N ASN A 72 3.89 -12.89 -11.38
CA ASN A 72 3.93 -13.43 -10.03
C ASN A 72 5.33 -13.89 -9.60
N GLN A 73 6.36 -13.09 -9.93
CA GLN A 73 7.75 -13.34 -9.59
C GLN A 73 8.16 -12.50 -8.35
N PRO A 74 9.14 -12.97 -7.56
CA PRO A 74 9.71 -12.17 -6.49
C PRO A 74 10.28 -10.84 -7.01
N LEU A 75 9.94 -9.74 -6.35
CA LEU A 75 10.43 -8.40 -6.73
C LEU A 75 11.93 -8.22 -6.47
N PHE A 76 12.47 -8.92 -5.48
CA PHE A 76 13.84 -8.75 -5.04
C PHE A 76 14.56 -10.09 -4.96
N SER A 77 15.81 -10.10 -5.44
CA SER A 77 16.70 -11.25 -5.29
C SER A 77 17.36 -11.27 -3.89
N VAL A 78 18.00 -12.38 -3.55
CA VAL A 78 18.80 -12.51 -2.32
C VAL A 78 19.90 -11.46 -2.26
N GLU A 79 20.55 -11.19 -3.39
CA GLU A 79 21.62 -10.17 -3.51
C GLU A 79 21.10 -8.77 -3.23
N THR A 80 19.90 -8.45 -3.78
CA THR A 80 19.23 -7.17 -3.55
C THR A 80 18.89 -7.01 -2.08
N PHE A 81 18.29 -8.03 -1.44
CA PHE A 81 18.01 -7.99 0.00
C PHE A 81 19.27 -7.77 0.84
N ASN A 82 20.35 -8.51 0.57
CA ASN A 82 21.63 -8.34 1.28
C ASN A 82 22.24 -6.93 1.08
N ALA A 83 22.11 -6.36 -0.13
CA ALA A 83 22.55 -4.99 -0.39
C ALA A 83 21.72 -3.97 0.40
N TYR A 84 20.40 -4.12 0.39
CA TYR A 84 19.47 -3.28 1.14
C TYR A 84 19.71 -3.36 2.65
N VAL A 85 19.92 -4.55 3.20
CA VAL A 85 20.22 -4.73 4.64
C VAL A 85 21.47 -3.93 5.03
N ARG A 86 22.54 -3.98 4.24
CA ARG A 86 23.76 -3.20 4.52
C ARG A 86 23.50 -1.69 4.47
N GLU A 87 22.73 -1.23 3.49
CA GLU A 87 22.36 0.18 3.33
C GLU A 87 21.48 0.66 4.48
N ASP A 88 20.45 -0.09 4.83
CA ASP A 88 19.50 0.22 5.90
C ASP A 88 20.20 0.31 7.27
N VAL A 89 21.06 -0.67 7.60
CA VAL A 89 21.85 -0.65 8.85
C VAL A 89 22.79 0.55 8.88
N ARG A 90 23.47 0.87 7.76
CA ARG A 90 24.31 2.08 7.66
C ARG A 90 23.48 3.34 7.89
N LEU A 91 22.29 3.42 7.32
CA LEU A 91 21.41 4.57 7.45
C LEU A 91 20.89 4.73 8.88
N MET A 92 20.47 3.63 9.52
CA MET A 92 20.06 3.66 10.93
C MET A 92 21.20 4.08 11.86
N ARG A 93 22.44 3.65 11.60
CA ARG A 93 23.62 4.11 12.35
C ARG A 93 23.92 5.60 12.15
N LEU A 94 23.67 6.15 10.95
CA LEU A 94 23.86 7.56 10.63
C LEU A 94 22.79 8.45 11.27
N VAL A 95 21.54 7.99 11.30
CA VAL A 95 20.37 8.75 11.77
C VAL A 95 20.14 8.55 13.26
N GLN A 96 20.49 7.40 13.80
CA GLN A 96 20.24 6.97 15.19
C GLN A 96 18.77 7.14 15.62
N PRO A 97 17.81 6.58 14.86
CA PRO A 97 16.41 6.73 15.16
C PRO A 97 16.01 5.89 16.37
N GLN A 98 14.99 6.32 17.11
CA GLN A 98 14.32 5.53 18.15
C GLN A 98 13.24 4.61 17.58
N LEU A 99 12.81 4.84 16.35
CA LEU A 99 11.84 4.03 15.64
C LEU A 99 12.12 4.12 14.13
N VAL A 100 12.02 2.99 13.43
CA VAL A 100 12.00 2.96 11.97
C VAL A 100 10.61 2.56 11.46
N VAL A 101 10.17 3.21 10.39
CA VAL A 101 8.88 2.95 9.72
C VAL A 101 9.17 2.61 8.27
N GLY A 102 8.62 1.53 7.75
CA GLY A 102 8.89 1.09 6.38
C GLY A 102 7.63 0.83 5.56
N ASP A 103 7.67 1.20 4.29
CA ASP A 103 6.66 0.84 3.31
C ASP A 103 7.33 0.12 2.15
N MET A 104 6.98 -1.15 1.95
CA MET A 104 7.54 -2.07 0.93
C MET A 104 9.07 -2.26 1.00
N ARG A 105 9.76 -1.66 1.97
CA ARG A 105 11.19 -1.89 2.25
C ARG A 105 11.34 -3.13 3.13
N GLN A 106 11.07 -4.30 2.56
CA GLN A 106 11.02 -5.59 3.27
C GLN A 106 12.33 -5.95 3.98
N SER A 107 13.48 -5.45 3.50
CA SER A 107 14.78 -5.62 4.17
C SER A 107 14.81 -5.10 5.61
N LEU A 108 13.90 -4.20 5.99
CA LEU A 108 13.76 -3.68 7.35
C LEU A 108 13.40 -4.77 8.37
N ALA A 109 12.73 -5.84 7.95
CA ALA A 109 12.49 -7.00 8.80
C ALA A 109 13.79 -7.68 9.29
N ILE A 110 14.90 -7.48 8.56
CA ILE A 110 16.25 -7.97 8.90
C ILE A 110 17.05 -6.84 9.53
N SER A 111 17.15 -5.71 8.86
CA SER A 111 18.07 -4.62 9.22
C SER A 111 17.69 -3.94 10.53
N ALA A 112 16.41 -3.83 10.86
CA ALA A 112 15.95 -3.27 12.14
C ALA A 112 16.36 -4.16 13.32
N GLN A 113 16.24 -5.48 13.19
CA GLN A 113 16.74 -6.43 14.20
C GLN A 113 18.25 -6.31 14.41
N LEU A 114 19.05 -6.23 13.33
CA LEU A 114 20.49 -6.04 13.40
C LEU A 114 20.89 -4.71 14.04
N ALA A 115 20.11 -3.66 13.79
CA ALA A 115 20.34 -2.34 14.38
C ALA A 115 19.72 -2.19 15.78
N ARG A 116 18.91 -3.14 16.23
CA ARG A 116 18.12 -3.09 17.48
C ARG A 116 17.24 -1.85 17.57
N VAL A 117 16.60 -1.50 16.47
CA VAL A 117 15.64 -0.39 16.38
C VAL A 117 14.25 -0.97 16.17
N PRO A 118 13.24 -0.58 16.96
CA PRO A 118 11.85 -1.01 16.75
C PRO A 118 11.38 -0.65 15.35
N TYR A 119 10.61 -1.55 14.72
CA TYR A 119 10.17 -1.42 13.34
C TYR A 119 8.65 -1.45 13.21
N VAL A 120 8.08 -0.40 12.59
CA VAL A 120 6.69 -0.35 12.14
C VAL A 120 6.62 -0.60 10.64
N ASN A 121 5.92 -1.64 10.24
CA ASN A 121 5.67 -1.98 8.85
C ASN A 121 4.32 -1.42 8.36
N ILE A 122 4.30 -0.77 7.21
CA ILE A 122 3.09 -0.30 6.53
C ILE A 122 2.75 -1.29 5.42
N ILE A 123 1.58 -1.91 5.49
CA ILE A 123 1.11 -2.86 4.48
C ILE A 123 -0.42 -2.86 4.43
N ASN A 124 -1.02 -3.15 3.28
CA ASN A 124 -2.48 -3.32 3.19
C ASN A 124 -2.93 -4.60 3.89
N ALA A 125 -4.08 -4.57 4.57
CA ALA A 125 -4.55 -5.67 5.41
C ALA A 125 -4.82 -6.96 4.64
N HIS A 126 -5.15 -6.91 3.35
CA HIS A 126 -5.33 -8.11 2.52
C HIS A 126 -4.04 -8.91 2.29
N TRP A 127 -2.85 -8.28 2.48
CA TRP A 127 -1.56 -8.96 2.50
C TRP A 127 -1.20 -9.55 3.87
N SER A 128 -2.04 -9.32 4.87
CA SER A 128 -1.83 -9.82 6.23
C SER A 128 -2.12 -11.32 6.32
N PRO A 129 -1.38 -12.07 7.17
CA PRO A 129 -1.75 -13.42 7.55
C PRO A 129 -3.13 -13.51 8.24
N TRP A 130 -3.65 -12.38 8.71
CA TRP A 130 -4.95 -12.26 9.38
C TRP A 130 -6.12 -12.04 8.42
N SER A 131 -5.85 -11.77 7.15
CA SER A 131 -6.87 -11.65 6.12
C SER A 131 -7.38 -13.03 5.69
N ASP A 132 -8.70 -13.15 5.54
CA ASP A 132 -9.35 -14.34 4.97
C ASP A 132 -9.56 -14.21 3.45
N GLU A 133 -9.09 -13.11 2.83
CA GLU A 133 -9.19 -12.95 1.37
C GLU A 133 -8.32 -13.98 0.65
N PRO A 134 -8.90 -14.80 -0.24
CA PRO A 134 -8.14 -15.81 -0.96
C PRO A 134 -7.15 -15.17 -1.94
N PHE A 135 -6.00 -15.80 -2.09
CA PHE A 135 -5.03 -15.42 -3.11
C PHE A 135 -5.54 -15.85 -4.49
N VAL A 136 -5.78 -14.89 -5.37
CA VAL A 136 -6.25 -15.16 -6.74
C VAL A 136 -5.34 -14.46 -7.73
N LEU A 137 -4.81 -15.19 -8.69
CA LEU A 137 -3.95 -14.64 -9.72
C LEU A 137 -4.78 -13.94 -10.82
N VAL A 138 -4.24 -12.86 -11.37
CA VAL A 138 -4.88 -12.14 -12.49
C VAL A 138 -4.86 -13.01 -13.73
N ASP A 139 -3.70 -13.57 -14.07
CA ASP A 139 -3.51 -14.46 -15.21
C ASP A 139 -2.62 -15.65 -14.83
N HIS A 140 -2.92 -16.81 -15.44
CA HIS A 140 -2.11 -18.02 -15.32
C HIS A 140 -2.37 -18.95 -16.52
N PRO A 141 -1.35 -19.64 -17.08
CA PRO A 141 -1.55 -20.54 -18.22
C PRO A 141 -2.62 -21.62 -18.01
N LEU A 142 -2.85 -22.06 -16.77
CA LEU A 142 -3.90 -23.02 -16.43
C LEU A 142 -5.31 -22.52 -16.75
N TYR A 143 -5.55 -21.23 -16.73
CA TYR A 143 -6.86 -20.66 -17.09
C TYR A 143 -7.25 -20.92 -18.55
N LYS A 144 -6.26 -20.95 -19.44
CA LYS A 144 -6.48 -21.26 -20.87
C LYS A 144 -6.86 -22.72 -21.11
N VAL A 145 -6.41 -23.63 -20.22
CA VAL A 145 -6.63 -25.09 -20.37
C VAL A 145 -7.85 -25.57 -19.59
N LEU A 146 -8.02 -25.09 -18.34
CA LEU A 146 -9.01 -25.59 -17.39
C LEU A 146 -10.21 -24.66 -17.20
N GLY A 147 -10.16 -23.46 -17.80
CA GLY A 147 -11.06 -22.37 -17.45
C GLY A 147 -10.73 -21.75 -16.08
N ARG A 148 -11.32 -20.60 -15.78
CA ARG A 148 -10.97 -19.82 -14.57
C ARG A 148 -11.40 -20.50 -13.28
N GLU A 149 -12.62 -21.01 -13.20
CA GLU A 149 -13.16 -21.60 -11.97
C GLU A 149 -12.34 -22.83 -11.52
N THR A 150 -12.05 -23.74 -12.44
CA THR A 150 -11.22 -24.91 -12.14
C THR A 150 -9.77 -24.52 -11.89
N GLY A 151 -9.24 -23.57 -12.66
CA GLY A 151 -7.90 -23.03 -12.48
C GLY A 151 -7.72 -22.36 -11.10
N ASP A 152 -8.65 -21.51 -10.67
CA ASP A 152 -8.62 -20.88 -9.34
C ASP A 152 -8.63 -21.91 -8.21
N ARG A 153 -9.46 -22.98 -8.31
CA ARG A 153 -9.48 -24.07 -7.32
C ARG A 153 -8.14 -24.79 -7.23
N LEU A 154 -7.55 -25.10 -8.37
CA LEU A 154 -6.26 -25.81 -8.42
C LEU A 154 -5.12 -24.91 -7.90
N LEU A 155 -5.09 -23.64 -8.34
CA LEU A 155 -4.10 -22.67 -7.87
C LEU A 155 -4.24 -22.41 -6.37
N ALA A 156 -5.45 -22.38 -5.83
CA ALA A 156 -5.68 -22.25 -4.38
C ALA A 156 -5.01 -23.38 -3.59
N LEU A 157 -5.01 -24.63 -4.10
CA LEU A 157 -4.30 -25.76 -3.47
C LEU A 157 -2.77 -25.59 -3.55
N MET A 158 -2.26 -24.92 -4.59
CA MET A 158 -0.83 -24.67 -4.77
C MET A 158 -0.34 -23.39 -4.07
N THR A 159 -1.24 -22.53 -3.62
CA THR A 159 -0.93 -21.25 -2.98
C THR A 159 0.08 -21.36 -1.82
N PRO A 160 -0.01 -22.34 -0.89
CA PRO A 160 0.97 -22.46 0.20
C PRO A 160 2.39 -22.67 -0.31
N LEU A 161 2.57 -23.54 -1.33
CA LEU A 161 3.88 -23.77 -1.94
C LEU A 161 4.40 -22.55 -2.67
N GLY A 162 3.57 -21.92 -3.50
CA GLY A 162 3.91 -20.67 -4.20
C GLY A 162 4.27 -19.55 -3.23
N SER A 163 3.50 -19.40 -2.16
CA SER A 163 3.75 -18.41 -1.10
C SER A 163 5.10 -18.64 -0.39
N MET A 164 5.44 -19.91 -0.10
CA MET A 164 6.73 -20.28 0.46
C MET A 164 7.88 -19.95 -0.49
N MET A 165 7.73 -20.27 -1.79
CA MET A 165 8.74 -19.95 -2.80
C MET A 165 8.98 -18.43 -2.93
N MET A 166 7.93 -17.63 -2.86
CA MET A 166 8.03 -16.17 -2.88
C MET A 166 8.74 -15.59 -1.64
N ALA A 167 8.68 -16.29 -0.51
CA ALA A 167 9.37 -15.91 0.73
C ALA A 167 10.85 -16.33 0.78
N LEU A 168 11.30 -17.23 -0.12
CA LEU A 168 12.67 -17.77 -0.08
C LEU A 168 13.76 -16.67 -0.15
N PRO A 169 13.71 -15.66 -1.04
CA PRO A 169 14.79 -14.70 -1.14
C PRO A 169 15.06 -13.92 0.16
N ILE A 170 14.01 -13.45 0.84
CA ILE A 170 14.17 -12.71 2.10
C ILE A 170 14.61 -13.65 3.24
N ASN A 171 14.12 -14.89 3.27
CA ASN A 171 14.52 -15.88 4.29
C ASN A 171 16.00 -16.27 4.15
N ILE A 172 16.49 -16.47 2.92
CA ILE A 172 17.90 -16.72 2.65
C ILE A 172 18.74 -15.50 3.05
N ALA A 173 18.26 -14.29 2.76
CA ALA A 173 18.96 -13.08 3.18
C ALA A 173 19.01 -12.94 4.71
N ALA A 174 17.96 -13.33 5.45
CA ALA A 174 17.96 -13.36 6.91
C ALA A 174 19.02 -14.33 7.44
N LEU A 175 19.07 -15.56 6.90
CA LEU A 175 20.07 -16.55 7.25
C LEU A 175 21.50 -16.07 6.96
N ASN A 176 21.73 -15.41 5.82
CA ASN A 176 23.04 -14.82 5.47
C ASN A 176 23.49 -13.74 6.44
N ASN A 177 22.54 -13.12 7.16
CA ASN A 177 22.81 -12.10 8.18
C ASN A 177 22.74 -12.64 9.63
N GLY A 178 22.71 -13.97 9.81
CA GLY A 178 22.75 -14.62 11.12
C GLY A 178 21.42 -14.59 11.89
N LEU A 179 20.31 -14.33 11.21
CA LEU A 179 18.97 -14.31 11.79
C LEU A 179 18.16 -15.55 11.38
N ALA A 180 17.11 -15.87 12.13
CA ALA A 180 16.13 -16.87 11.74
C ALA A 180 15.35 -16.41 10.48
N PRO A 181 14.73 -17.35 9.73
CA PRO A 181 13.81 -17.01 8.65
C PRO A 181 12.70 -16.05 9.12
N ILE A 182 12.35 -15.10 8.28
CA ILE A 182 11.38 -14.03 8.61
C ILE A 182 9.94 -14.55 8.68
N GLY A 183 9.58 -15.48 7.81
CA GLY A 183 8.22 -16.03 7.78
C GLY A 183 8.10 -17.25 6.87
N ALA A 184 7.07 -18.08 7.09
CA ALA A 184 6.86 -19.30 6.35
C ALA A 184 6.39 -19.04 4.90
N GLY A 185 5.74 -17.91 4.64
CA GLY A 185 5.19 -17.57 3.33
C GLY A 185 5.18 -16.06 3.08
N LEU A 186 4.57 -15.71 1.95
CA LEU A 186 4.56 -14.34 1.45
C LEU A 186 3.85 -13.36 2.42
N ARG A 187 2.72 -13.76 3.00
CA ARG A 187 1.96 -12.89 3.90
C ARG A 187 2.70 -12.61 5.19
N GLU A 188 3.36 -13.62 5.75
CA GLU A 188 4.17 -13.48 6.95
C GLU A 188 5.38 -12.56 6.69
N THR A 189 6.05 -12.72 5.56
CA THR A 189 7.20 -11.88 5.21
C THR A 189 6.80 -10.46 4.86
N PHE A 190 5.64 -10.25 4.23
CA PHE A 190 5.10 -8.92 3.93
C PHE A 190 4.62 -8.18 5.19
N CYS A 191 4.13 -8.91 6.19
CA CYS A 191 3.68 -8.37 7.47
C CYS A 191 4.76 -8.37 8.56
N ALA A 192 6.01 -8.72 8.24
CA ALA A 192 7.08 -8.76 9.22
C ALA A 192 7.40 -7.37 9.76
N GLY A 193 7.41 -7.23 11.10
CA GLY A 193 7.70 -6.02 11.85
C GLY A 193 7.35 -6.21 13.32
N ASP A 194 7.94 -5.42 14.21
CA ASP A 194 7.55 -5.40 15.63
C ASP A 194 6.12 -4.88 15.78
N TYR A 195 5.74 -3.95 14.89
CA TYR A 195 4.41 -3.36 14.78
C TYR A 195 3.98 -3.31 13.31
N VAL A 196 2.68 -3.40 13.05
CA VAL A 196 2.14 -3.32 11.70
C VAL A 196 0.96 -2.35 11.65
N VAL A 197 0.96 -1.47 10.65
CA VAL A 197 -0.17 -0.57 10.40
C VAL A 197 -0.77 -0.82 9.01
N TYR A 198 -2.10 -0.85 8.99
CA TYR A 198 -2.89 -1.04 7.79
C TYR A 198 -3.52 0.29 7.37
N PRO A 199 -3.12 0.87 6.20
CA PRO A 199 -3.71 2.11 5.69
C PRO A 199 -5.06 1.84 5.00
N ASP A 200 -5.95 1.18 5.70
CA ASP A 200 -7.30 0.82 5.30
C ASP A 200 -8.21 0.71 6.54
N ILE A 201 -9.46 0.28 6.36
CA ILE A 201 -10.47 0.14 7.41
C ILE A 201 -10.99 -1.29 7.48
N PRO A 202 -11.39 -1.80 8.67
CA PRO A 202 -11.93 -3.15 8.82
C PRO A 202 -13.18 -3.44 7.99
N GLU A 203 -14.01 -2.42 7.76
CA GLU A 203 -15.25 -2.52 6.98
C GLU A 203 -14.96 -2.85 5.50
N LEU A 204 -13.79 -2.42 5.00
CA LEU A 204 -13.36 -2.67 3.63
C LEU A 204 -12.42 -3.87 3.53
N SER A 205 -11.50 -4.00 4.47
CA SER A 205 -10.48 -5.06 4.52
C SER A 205 -10.63 -5.90 5.80
N PRO A 206 -11.66 -6.74 5.91
CA PRO A 206 -11.93 -7.52 7.12
C PRO A 206 -10.80 -8.49 7.41
N THR A 207 -10.44 -8.59 8.68
CA THR A 207 -9.43 -9.50 9.19
C THR A 207 -9.99 -10.33 10.36
N ARG A 208 -9.38 -11.48 10.63
CA ARG A 208 -9.51 -12.14 11.93
C ARG A 208 -9.03 -11.20 13.04
N PRO A 209 -9.33 -11.45 14.30
CA PRO A 209 -8.87 -10.60 15.40
C PRO A 209 -7.36 -10.33 15.29
N LEU A 210 -7.01 -9.05 15.25
CA LEU A 210 -5.62 -8.62 15.11
C LEU A 210 -4.86 -8.73 16.43
N PRO A 211 -3.56 -9.05 16.42
CA PRO A 211 -2.73 -8.92 17.61
C PRO A 211 -2.58 -7.44 18.03
N PRO A 212 -2.25 -7.17 19.30
CA PRO A 212 -2.25 -5.81 19.86
C PRO A 212 -1.22 -4.85 19.19
N ASN A 213 -0.21 -5.39 18.55
CA ASN A 213 0.79 -4.64 17.78
C ASN A 213 0.41 -4.40 16.30
N HIS A 214 -0.80 -4.80 15.89
CA HIS A 214 -1.34 -4.54 14.56
C HIS A 214 -2.54 -3.60 14.64
N ARG A 215 -2.64 -2.62 13.73
CA ARG A 215 -3.70 -1.61 13.78
C ARG A 215 -4.12 -1.11 12.40
N HIS A 216 -5.42 -1.05 12.15
CA HIS A 216 -5.97 -0.23 11.08
C HIS A 216 -5.84 1.25 11.47
N ILE A 217 -5.23 2.05 10.59
CA ILE A 217 -5.08 3.49 10.83
C ILE A 217 -6.06 4.34 10.00
N GLY A 218 -6.67 3.74 8.97
CA GLY A 218 -7.48 4.44 8.00
C GLY A 218 -6.71 4.76 6.72
N PRO A 219 -7.40 5.23 5.67
CA PRO A 219 -6.82 5.44 4.36
C PRO A 219 -5.80 6.58 4.36
N LEU A 220 -4.68 6.36 3.67
CA LEU A 220 -3.70 7.39 3.34
C LEU A 220 -3.93 7.82 1.89
N ASP A 221 -4.74 8.84 1.73
CA ASP A 221 -5.04 9.39 0.42
C ASP A 221 -4.01 10.44 -0.01
N PHE A 222 -3.68 10.40 -1.28
CA PHE A 222 -2.80 11.36 -1.93
C PHE A 222 -3.29 11.65 -3.34
N SER A 223 -3.61 12.89 -3.56
CA SER A 223 -3.83 13.43 -4.89
C SER A 223 -2.73 14.44 -5.21
N PRO A 224 -1.91 14.21 -6.25
CA PRO A 224 -0.97 15.23 -6.70
C PRO A 224 -1.70 16.54 -6.98
N GLN A 225 -1.11 17.66 -6.57
CA GLN A 225 -1.67 19.00 -6.84
C GLN A 225 -1.47 19.35 -8.32
N ILE A 226 -2.36 18.84 -9.15
CA ILE A 226 -2.36 19.03 -10.60
C ILE A 226 -3.41 20.07 -10.96
N ALA A 227 -3.01 21.11 -11.71
CA ALA A 227 -3.95 22.10 -12.21
C ALA A 227 -4.95 21.44 -13.18
N PRO A 228 -6.23 21.74 -13.10
CA PRO A 228 -7.21 21.27 -14.08
C PRO A 228 -6.82 21.69 -15.49
N PRO A 229 -7.07 20.86 -16.52
CA PRO A 229 -6.86 21.25 -17.91
C PRO A 229 -7.83 22.36 -18.33
N MET A 230 -7.50 23.12 -19.39
CA MET A 230 -8.29 24.28 -19.85
C MET A 230 -9.77 23.95 -20.17
N TRP A 231 -10.04 22.71 -20.55
CA TRP A 231 -11.42 22.25 -20.87
C TRP A 231 -12.23 21.82 -19.64
N TRP A 232 -11.64 21.83 -18.43
CA TRP A 232 -12.26 21.28 -17.23
C TRP A 232 -13.64 21.84 -16.89
N ASP A 233 -13.80 23.15 -16.99
CA ASP A 233 -15.07 23.84 -16.70
C ASP A 233 -16.07 23.77 -17.87
N ALA A 234 -15.61 23.33 -19.05
CA ALA A 234 -16.45 23.15 -20.23
C ALA A 234 -17.01 21.71 -20.34
N VAL A 235 -16.67 20.79 -19.43
CA VAL A 235 -17.20 19.42 -19.42
C VAL A 235 -18.70 19.44 -19.15
N PRO A 236 -19.55 18.92 -20.08
CA PRO A 236 -21.00 18.89 -19.88
C PRO A 236 -21.40 18.03 -18.69
N GLU A 237 -22.36 18.48 -17.89
CA GLU A 237 -22.89 17.78 -16.71
C GLU A 237 -24.36 17.31 -16.91
N ASP A 238 -24.89 17.44 -18.12
CA ASP A 238 -26.23 16.97 -18.50
C ASP A 238 -26.34 15.45 -18.58
N LYS A 239 -25.18 14.76 -18.62
CA LYS A 239 -25.05 13.29 -18.64
C LYS A 239 -24.16 12.80 -17.52
N PRO A 240 -24.29 11.52 -17.10
CA PRO A 240 -23.36 10.93 -16.15
C PRO A 240 -21.90 11.06 -16.61
N ILE A 241 -21.02 11.57 -15.74
CA ILE A 241 -19.59 11.65 -16.02
C ILE A 241 -18.92 10.33 -15.63
N ILE A 242 -18.11 9.77 -16.52
CA ILE A 242 -17.25 8.61 -16.25
C ILE A 242 -15.80 9.11 -16.17
N TYR A 243 -15.15 8.88 -15.03
CA TYR A 243 -13.73 9.17 -14.88
C TYR A 243 -12.90 7.93 -15.16
N VAL A 244 -11.95 8.00 -16.10
CA VAL A 244 -11.07 6.90 -16.50
C VAL A 244 -9.63 7.23 -16.10
N ASN A 245 -9.02 6.39 -15.25
CA ASN A 245 -7.62 6.51 -14.84
C ASN A 245 -7.03 5.14 -14.50
N LEU A 246 -6.37 4.52 -15.45
CA LEU A 246 -5.71 3.22 -15.27
C LEU A 246 -4.35 3.33 -14.55
N GLY A 247 -3.91 4.54 -14.20
CA GLY A 247 -2.61 4.81 -13.58
C GLY A 247 -1.44 4.57 -14.54
N SER A 248 -0.23 4.66 -14.00
CA SER A 248 1.02 4.50 -14.78
C SER A 248 1.26 3.06 -15.29
N SER A 249 0.54 2.08 -14.74
CA SER A 249 0.59 0.68 -15.15
C SER A 249 -0.41 0.30 -16.25
N GLY A 250 -1.35 1.19 -16.59
CA GLY A 250 -2.36 0.97 -17.63
C GLY A 250 -1.72 0.87 -19.03
N GLU A 251 -2.20 -0.07 -19.84
CA GLU A 251 -1.79 -0.20 -21.24
C GLU A 251 -2.62 0.72 -22.15
N PRO A 252 -2.00 1.41 -23.16
CA PRO A 252 -2.75 2.28 -24.07
C PRO A 252 -3.89 1.57 -24.78
N ALA A 253 -3.68 0.34 -25.23
CA ALA A 253 -4.70 -0.45 -25.92
C ALA A 253 -5.96 -0.70 -25.04
N LEU A 254 -5.80 -0.83 -23.72
CA LEU A 254 -6.93 -0.95 -22.80
C LEU A 254 -7.72 0.36 -22.71
N LEU A 255 -7.02 1.50 -22.68
CA LEU A 255 -7.68 2.80 -22.65
C LEU A 255 -8.49 3.03 -23.93
N GLU A 256 -7.96 2.69 -25.10
CA GLU A 256 -8.69 2.77 -26.39
C GLU A 256 -9.94 1.89 -26.39
N ALA A 257 -9.84 0.64 -25.93
CA ALA A 257 -10.99 -0.26 -25.84
C ALA A 257 -12.08 0.27 -24.86
N ILE A 258 -11.65 0.85 -23.73
CA ILE A 258 -12.55 1.48 -22.75
C ILE A 258 -13.24 2.69 -23.38
N LEU A 259 -12.50 3.60 -24.00
CA LEU A 259 -13.07 4.78 -24.65
C LEU A 259 -14.04 4.40 -25.78
N ALA A 260 -13.71 3.38 -26.57
CA ALA A 260 -14.58 2.85 -27.61
C ALA A 260 -15.89 2.26 -27.03
N GLY A 261 -15.81 1.55 -25.88
CA GLY A 261 -17.02 1.04 -25.20
C GLY A 261 -17.90 2.14 -24.61
N LEU A 262 -17.30 3.23 -24.15
CA LEU A 262 -18.01 4.38 -23.59
C LEU A 262 -18.61 5.30 -24.66
N SER A 263 -18.07 5.30 -25.89
CA SER A 263 -18.58 6.13 -26.97
C SER A 263 -20.03 5.82 -27.37
N ASP A 264 -20.48 4.59 -27.10
CA ASP A 264 -21.84 4.12 -27.40
C ASP A 264 -22.87 4.43 -26.31
N LEU A 265 -22.43 5.00 -25.19
CA LEU A 265 -23.27 5.29 -24.04
C LEU A 265 -23.63 6.79 -23.95
N PRO A 266 -24.79 7.14 -23.40
CA PRO A 266 -25.18 8.53 -23.16
C PRO A 266 -24.45 9.09 -21.93
N VAL A 267 -23.11 9.14 -21.98
CA VAL A 267 -22.22 9.60 -20.91
C VAL A 267 -21.24 10.66 -21.40
N THR A 268 -20.70 11.43 -20.50
CA THR A 268 -19.52 12.27 -20.72
C THR A 268 -18.30 11.58 -20.09
N VAL A 269 -17.18 11.51 -20.80
CA VAL A 269 -15.97 10.85 -20.32
C VAL A 269 -14.90 11.89 -20.02
N ILE A 270 -14.26 11.81 -18.84
CA ILE A 270 -13.01 12.49 -18.54
C ILE A 270 -11.93 11.42 -18.31
N ALA A 271 -10.80 11.50 -19.01
CA ALA A 271 -9.79 10.46 -18.95
C ALA A 271 -8.39 11.01 -18.76
N ALA A 272 -7.60 10.33 -17.90
CA ALA A 272 -6.17 10.57 -17.74
C ALA A 272 -5.38 9.45 -18.40
N THR A 273 -4.43 9.82 -19.30
CA THR A 273 -3.55 8.83 -19.95
C THR A 273 -2.43 8.37 -19.04
N ALA A 274 -2.07 9.15 -18.03
CA ALA A 274 -0.88 9.01 -17.18
C ALA A 274 0.44 8.91 -17.98
N ARG A 275 0.41 9.31 -19.26
CA ARG A 275 1.55 9.26 -20.20
C ARG A 275 1.56 10.53 -21.08
N PRO A 276 2.51 11.44 -20.88
CA PRO A 276 2.60 12.66 -21.68
C PRO A 276 2.74 12.34 -23.18
N GLY A 277 1.91 12.99 -24.00
CA GLY A 277 1.94 12.87 -25.44
C GLY A 277 1.42 11.56 -26.02
N ALA A 278 0.61 10.80 -25.26
CA ALA A 278 -0.05 9.61 -25.79
C ALA A 278 -0.99 9.98 -26.95
N VAL A 279 -0.83 9.30 -28.09
CA VAL A 279 -1.73 9.44 -29.24
C VAL A 279 -2.87 8.43 -29.09
N LEU A 280 -4.11 8.95 -29.04
CA LEU A 280 -5.32 8.15 -28.84
C LEU A 280 -6.39 8.62 -29.82
N GLU A 281 -7.23 7.70 -30.29
CA GLU A 281 -8.51 8.06 -30.89
C GLU A 281 -9.49 8.49 -29.78
N VAL A 282 -9.75 9.79 -29.69
CA VAL A 282 -10.62 10.35 -28.67
C VAL A 282 -12.06 10.48 -29.19
N PRO A 283 -13.04 9.74 -28.64
CA PRO A 283 -14.45 9.87 -29.02
C PRO A 283 -15.01 11.26 -28.72
N ALA A 284 -16.06 11.65 -29.45
CA ALA A 284 -16.67 12.98 -29.33
C ALA A 284 -17.24 13.30 -27.93
N ASN A 285 -17.56 12.28 -27.13
CA ASN A 285 -18.05 12.42 -25.77
C ASN A 285 -16.93 12.37 -24.71
N ALA A 286 -15.64 12.37 -25.11
CA ALA A 286 -14.51 12.22 -24.20
C ALA A 286 -13.60 13.45 -24.19
N PHE A 287 -13.14 13.81 -23.01
CA PHE A 287 -12.16 14.86 -22.71
C PHE A 287 -10.93 14.19 -22.10
N VAL A 288 -9.79 14.31 -22.74
CA VAL A 288 -8.56 13.58 -22.36
C VAL A 288 -7.45 14.56 -22.01
N ALA A 289 -6.69 14.24 -20.95
CA ALA A 289 -5.46 14.92 -20.57
C ALA A 289 -4.41 13.92 -20.12
N ASP A 290 -3.15 14.34 -20.05
CA ASP A 290 -2.08 13.49 -19.53
C ASP A 290 -2.30 13.15 -18.04
N TYR A 291 -2.71 14.15 -17.26
CA TYR A 291 -3.03 14.03 -15.84
C TYR A 291 -4.27 14.84 -15.49
N LEU A 292 -5.03 14.39 -14.50
CA LEU A 292 -6.20 15.06 -13.94
C LEU A 292 -6.08 15.19 -12.42
N PRO A 293 -6.69 16.21 -11.79
CA PRO A 293 -6.84 16.29 -10.34
C PRO A 293 -7.80 15.17 -9.88
N GLY A 294 -7.23 14.03 -9.44
CA GLY A 294 -7.96 12.77 -9.27
C GLY A 294 -9.14 12.87 -8.31
N ASP A 295 -8.99 13.59 -7.17
CA ASP A 295 -10.06 13.77 -6.19
C ASP A 295 -11.24 14.55 -6.78
N ALA A 296 -10.94 15.65 -7.47
CA ALA A 296 -11.96 16.45 -8.13
C ALA A 296 -12.64 15.67 -9.28
N ALA A 297 -11.87 14.86 -10.01
CA ALA A 297 -12.41 14.02 -11.09
C ALA A 297 -13.33 12.92 -10.54
N ALA A 298 -12.91 12.23 -9.47
CA ALA A 298 -13.73 11.21 -8.82
C ALA A 298 -15.00 11.79 -8.20
N ALA A 299 -14.92 12.98 -7.61
CA ALA A 299 -16.09 13.67 -7.02
C ALA A 299 -17.15 14.09 -8.06
N ARG A 300 -16.73 14.46 -9.29
CA ARG A 300 -17.65 14.76 -10.40
C ARG A 300 -18.22 13.51 -11.06
N ALA A 301 -17.58 12.36 -10.89
CA ALA A 301 -17.95 11.16 -11.63
C ALA A 301 -19.17 10.43 -11.04
N ALA A 302 -19.98 9.86 -11.93
CA ALA A 302 -20.98 8.87 -11.58
C ALA A 302 -20.37 7.48 -11.39
N LEU A 303 -19.27 7.19 -12.09
CA LEU A 303 -18.51 5.95 -12.02
C LEU A 303 -17.03 6.27 -12.33
N VAL A 304 -16.12 5.62 -11.61
CA VAL A 304 -14.68 5.63 -11.92
C VAL A 304 -14.29 4.31 -12.60
N ILE A 305 -13.50 4.36 -13.67
CA ILE A 305 -12.83 3.19 -14.24
C ILE A 305 -11.34 3.33 -13.91
N CYS A 306 -10.80 2.41 -13.13
CA CYS A 306 -9.41 2.45 -12.67
C CYS A 306 -8.77 1.06 -12.68
N ASN A 307 -7.49 0.99 -12.28
CA ASN A 307 -6.79 -0.30 -12.18
C ASN A 307 -7.27 -1.18 -10.99
N GLY A 308 -8.26 -0.76 -10.21
CA GLY A 308 -8.80 -1.52 -9.08
C GLY A 308 -7.88 -1.63 -7.86
N GLY A 309 -6.73 -0.95 -7.83
CA GLY A 309 -5.81 -0.96 -6.69
C GLY A 309 -6.24 -0.04 -5.54
N ALA A 310 -5.61 -0.22 -4.37
CA ALA A 310 -5.97 0.49 -3.15
C ALA A 310 -5.94 2.03 -3.28
N SER A 311 -4.98 2.60 -4.01
CA SER A 311 -4.89 4.06 -4.16
C SER A 311 -6.06 4.62 -4.97
N SER A 312 -6.27 4.15 -6.20
CA SER A 312 -7.31 4.67 -7.09
C SER A 312 -8.72 4.25 -6.67
N GLY A 313 -8.87 3.02 -6.17
CA GLY A 313 -10.14 2.54 -5.64
C GLY A 313 -10.56 3.29 -4.38
N CYS A 314 -9.64 3.52 -3.43
CA CYS A 314 -9.92 4.29 -2.23
C CYS A 314 -10.29 5.76 -2.57
N GLN A 315 -9.57 6.39 -3.52
CA GLN A 315 -9.90 7.74 -4.00
C GLN A 315 -11.34 7.82 -4.52
N ALA A 316 -11.78 6.83 -5.32
CA ALA A 316 -13.17 6.75 -5.78
C ALA A 316 -14.16 6.62 -4.61
N LEU A 317 -13.88 5.72 -3.66
CA LEU A 317 -14.74 5.48 -2.50
C LEU A 317 -14.80 6.68 -1.54
N MET A 318 -13.71 7.40 -1.34
CA MET A 318 -13.68 8.64 -0.55
C MET A 318 -14.54 9.74 -1.19
N ALA A 319 -14.69 9.74 -2.51
CA ALA A 319 -15.63 10.58 -3.24
C ALA A 319 -17.09 10.05 -3.21
N GLY A 320 -17.35 8.89 -2.61
CA GLY A 320 -18.65 8.21 -2.63
C GLY A 320 -19.04 7.72 -4.03
N THR A 321 -18.03 7.44 -4.88
CA THR A 321 -18.20 7.04 -6.27
C THR A 321 -17.82 5.57 -6.44
N PRO A 322 -18.71 4.72 -7.00
CA PRO A 322 -18.39 3.33 -7.30
C PRO A 322 -17.34 3.24 -8.40
N PHE A 323 -16.66 2.09 -8.52
CA PHE A 323 -15.66 1.93 -9.57
C PHE A 323 -15.77 0.59 -10.31
N LEU A 324 -15.33 0.61 -11.57
CA LEU A 324 -14.99 -0.57 -12.36
C LEU A 324 -13.47 -0.73 -12.34
N GLY A 325 -12.99 -1.82 -11.73
CA GLY A 325 -11.57 -2.16 -11.65
C GLY A 325 -11.10 -2.93 -12.88
N ILE A 326 -9.95 -2.55 -13.46
CA ILE A 326 -9.25 -3.27 -14.54
C ILE A 326 -7.89 -3.71 -13.99
N PRO A 327 -7.84 -4.80 -13.18
CA PRO A 327 -6.62 -5.20 -12.50
C PRO A 327 -5.60 -5.83 -13.45
N SER A 328 -4.35 -5.40 -13.35
CA SER A 328 -3.20 -5.94 -14.07
C SER A 328 -2.30 -6.86 -13.23
N ASN A 329 -2.54 -6.92 -11.93
CA ASN A 329 -1.78 -7.74 -11.00
C ASN A 329 -2.65 -8.20 -9.81
N THR A 330 -2.11 -9.14 -9.02
CA THR A 330 -2.81 -9.78 -7.90
C THR A 330 -3.22 -8.79 -6.80
N ASP A 331 -2.41 -7.76 -6.51
CA ASP A 331 -2.73 -6.74 -5.50
C ASP A 331 -4.00 -5.97 -5.90
N GLN A 332 -4.05 -5.48 -7.13
CA GLN A 332 -5.19 -4.74 -7.67
C GLN A 332 -6.45 -5.62 -7.71
N LEU A 333 -6.32 -6.87 -8.16
CA LEU A 333 -7.44 -7.81 -8.19
C LEU A 333 -7.96 -8.11 -6.79
N SER A 334 -7.08 -8.33 -5.81
CA SER A 334 -7.46 -8.62 -4.43
C SER A 334 -8.25 -7.46 -3.83
N TYR A 335 -7.74 -6.23 -3.97
CA TYR A 335 -8.44 -5.04 -3.49
C TYR A 335 -9.78 -4.84 -4.20
N GLY A 336 -9.81 -4.87 -5.53
CA GLY A 336 -11.04 -4.73 -6.30
C GLY A 336 -12.11 -5.76 -5.94
N ARG A 337 -11.71 -7.01 -5.67
CA ARG A 337 -12.63 -8.08 -5.21
C ARG A 337 -13.20 -7.81 -3.83
N MET A 338 -12.41 -7.29 -2.89
CA MET A 338 -12.93 -6.91 -1.58
C MET A 338 -13.99 -5.83 -1.70
N VAL A 339 -13.73 -4.79 -2.50
CA VAL A 339 -14.70 -3.73 -2.74
C VAL A 339 -15.95 -4.27 -3.46
N ALA A 340 -15.79 -5.16 -4.44
CA ALA A 340 -16.94 -5.78 -5.14
C ALA A 340 -17.87 -6.54 -4.18
N LYS A 341 -17.34 -7.20 -3.15
CA LYS A 341 -18.15 -7.87 -2.10
C LYS A 341 -19.03 -6.89 -1.32
N THR A 342 -18.66 -5.61 -1.23
CA THR A 342 -19.47 -4.57 -0.58
C THR A 342 -20.60 -4.04 -1.49
N GLY A 343 -20.55 -4.36 -2.78
CA GLY A 343 -21.44 -3.85 -3.82
C GLY A 343 -21.03 -2.47 -4.37
N ALA A 344 -19.84 -1.95 -4.03
CA ALA A 344 -19.38 -0.65 -4.51
C ALA A 344 -18.47 -0.71 -5.76
N ALA A 345 -18.16 -1.89 -6.25
CA ALA A 345 -17.32 -2.08 -7.43
C ALA A 345 -17.71 -3.31 -8.26
N GLU A 346 -17.26 -3.31 -9.50
CA GLU A 346 -17.12 -4.46 -10.39
C GLU A 346 -15.67 -4.57 -10.87
N ASN A 347 -15.29 -5.74 -11.40
CA ASN A 347 -13.97 -5.94 -11.98
C ASN A 347 -14.08 -6.63 -13.33
N LEU A 348 -13.33 -6.11 -14.31
CA LEU A 348 -13.05 -6.79 -15.58
C LEU A 348 -11.55 -7.03 -15.66
N ARG A 349 -11.12 -8.25 -15.94
CA ARG A 349 -9.70 -8.56 -16.16
C ARG A 349 -9.24 -7.97 -17.50
N GLU A 350 -7.95 -7.70 -17.65
CA GLU A 350 -7.41 -7.09 -18.87
C GLU A 350 -7.83 -7.85 -20.15
N ASP A 351 -7.86 -9.18 -20.13
CA ASP A 351 -8.25 -10.04 -21.28
C ASP A 351 -9.78 -10.09 -21.52
N GLU A 352 -10.58 -9.60 -20.59
CA GLU A 352 -12.04 -9.45 -20.70
C GLU A 352 -12.44 -8.07 -21.24
N VAL A 353 -11.50 -7.11 -21.29
CA VAL A 353 -11.78 -5.74 -21.72
C VAL A 353 -11.97 -5.69 -23.24
N THR A 354 -13.20 -5.51 -23.65
CA THR A 354 -13.63 -5.27 -25.03
C THR A 354 -14.61 -4.10 -25.06
N ARG A 355 -14.85 -3.52 -26.24
CA ARG A 355 -15.89 -2.51 -26.41
C ARG A 355 -17.24 -2.94 -25.82
N ASP A 356 -17.66 -4.17 -26.08
CA ASP A 356 -18.97 -4.68 -25.64
C ASP A 356 -19.01 -4.98 -24.14
N SER A 357 -17.96 -5.56 -23.55
CA SER A 357 -17.92 -5.83 -22.12
C SER A 357 -17.92 -4.54 -21.30
N VAL A 358 -17.12 -3.54 -21.69
CA VAL A 358 -17.11 -2.22 -21.05
C VAL A 358 -18.47 -1.55 -21.14
N ARG A 359 -19.06 -1.49 -22.35
CA ARG A 359 -20.38 -0.92 -22.57
C ARG A 359 -21.43 -1.59 -21.68
N THR A 360 -21.48 -2.91 -21.66
CA THR A 360 -22.49 -3.67 -20.91
C THR A 360 -22.32 -3.50 -19.41
N THR A 361 -21.08 -3.61 -18.90
CA THR A 361 -20.80 -3.47 -17.46
C THR A 361 -21.08 -2.05 -16.98
N VAL A 362 -20.62 -1.02 -17.69
CA VAL A 362 -20.85 0.37 -17.30
C VAL A 362 -22.32 0.72 -17.34
N ALA A 363 -23.05 0.31 -18.40
CA ALA A 363 -24.50 0.53 -18.47
C ALA A 363 -25.24 -0.16 -17.31
N GLY A 364 -24.87 -1.38 -16.97
CA GLY A 364 -25.42 -2.12 -15.82
C GLY A 364 -25.16 -1.42 -14.49
N MET A 365 -23.93 -0.98 -14.24
CA MET A 365 -23.56 -0.27 -13.01
C MET A 365 -24.28 1.08 -12.88
N LEU A 366 -24.43 1.84 -13.97
CA LEU A 366 -25.17 3.10 -13.96
C LEU A 366 -26.67 2.92 -13.74
N ALA A 367 -27.26 1.83 -14.26
CA ALA A 367 -28.66 1.53 -14.08
C ALA A 367 -29.03 1.00 -12.68
N ALA A 368 -28.04 0.49 -11.91
CA ALA A 368 -28.25 -0.11 -10.61
C ALA A 368 -27.83 0.85 -9.48
N PRO A 369 -28.76 1.49 -8.75
CA PRO A 369 -28.47 2.49 -7.73
C PRO A 369 -27.68 1.90 -6.54
N GLY A 370 -27.74 0.59 -6.33
CA GLY A 370 -27.05 -0.11 -5.23
C GLY A 370 -25.54 0.12 -5.19
N TYR A 371 -24.87 0.26 -6.36
CA TYR A 371 -23.42 0.57 -6.40
C TYR A 371 -23.12 1.93 -5.78
N ARG A 372 -23.88 2.95 -6.14
CA ARG A 372 -23.71 4.30 -5.59
C ARG A 372 -24.03 4.36 -4.10
N GLU A 373 -25.06 3.65 -3.67
CA GLU A 373 -25.42 3.55 -2.26
C GLU A 373 -24.33 2.85 -1.44
N ALA A 374 -23.77 1.75 -1.96
CA ALA A 374 -22.66 1.05 -1.32
C ALA A 374 -21.40 1.93 -1.24
N ALA A 375 -21.06 2.64 -2.33
CA ALA A 375 -19.92 3.56 -2.32
C ALA A 375 -20.10 4.71 -1.31
N ARG A 376 -21.31 5.26 -1.17
CA ARG A 376 -21.61 6.28 -0.17
C ARG A 376 -21.54 5.76 1.27
N ARG A 377 -21.96 4.51 1.53
CA ARG A 377 -21.75 3.88 2.85
C ARG A 377 -20.27 3.77 3.18
N LEU A 378 -19.46 3.28 2.25
CA LEU A 378 -18.02 3.21 2.44
C LEU A 378 -17.36 4.59 2.61
N GLN A 379 -17.84 5.62 1.89
CA GLN A 379 -17.40 7.00 2.10
C GLN A 379 -17.60 7.44 3.55
N GLN A 380 -18.78 7.14 4.13
CA GLN A 380 -19.08 7.47 5.53
C GLN A 380 -18.20 6.68 6.51
N ASP A 381 -17.92 5.41 6.23
CA ASP A 381 -17.04 4.59 7.05
C ASP A 381 -15.60 5.09 6.99
N LEU A 382 -15.08 5.38 5.80
CA LEU A 382 -13.74 5.95 5.59
C LEU A 382 -13.55 7.30 6.29
N ALA A 383 -14.58 8.15 6.27
CA ALA A 383 -14.56 9.48 6.90
C ALA A 383 -14.44 9.46 8.44
N ARG A 384 -14.65 8.31 9.08
CA ARG A 384 -14.47 8.15 10.55
C ARG A 384 -13.00 8.03 10.96
N TYR A 385 -12.10 7.83 9.99
CA TYR A 385 -10.69 7.58 10.25
C TYR A 385 -9.84 8.77 9.87
N ASP A 386 -9.06 9.26 10.81
CA ASP A 386 -7.94 10.16 10.56
C ASP A 386 -6.63 9.34 10.63
N ALA A 387 -6.19 8.84 9.48
CA ALA A 387 -5.01 7.97 9.39
C ALA A 387 -3.76 8.62 9.97
N LYS A 388 -3.60 9.94 9.79
CA LYS A 388 -2.43 10.69 10.27
C LYS A 388 -2.46 10.82 11.79
N ALA A 389 -3.60 11.20 12.36
CA ALA A 389 -3.78 11.29 13.82
C ALA A 389 -3.66 9.92 14.49
N ASN A 390 -4.30 8.88 13.91
CA ASN A 390 -4.23 7.51 14.41
C ASN A 390 -2.79 6.98 14.41
N PHE A 391 -2.02 7.25 13.36
CA PHE A 391 -0.61 6.84 13.29
C PHE A 391 0.25 7.58 14.32
N VAL A 392 0.10 8.89 14.46
CA VAL A 392 0.84 9.68 15.45
C VAL A 392 0.56 9.19 16.87
N ALA A 393 -0.70 8.88 17.18
CA ALA A 393 -1.09 8.31 18.48
C ALA A 393 -0.42 6.95 18.70
N PHE A 394 -0.45 6.07 17.70
CA PHE A 394 0.16 4.74 17.79
C PHE A 394 1.69 4.81 18.00
N VAL A 395 2.38 5.70 17.29
CA VAL A 395 3.82 5.93 17.51
C VAL A 395 4.07 6.44 18.94
N GLY A 396 3.21 7.30 19.47
CA GLY A 396 3.30 7.75 20.87
C GLY A 396 3.20 6.61 21.87
N GLU A 397 2.27 5.66 21.66
CA GLU A 397 2.11 4.46 22.49
C GLU A 397 3.36 3.56 22.44
N ILE A 398 3.91 3.31 21.24
CA ILE A 398 5.14 2.50 21.04
C ILE A 398 6.30 3.09 21.83
N LEU A 399 6.53 4.39 21.68
CA LEU A 399 7.68 5.06 22.30
C LEU A 399 7.52 5.17 23.84
N ALA A 400 6.30 5.32 24.35
CA ALA A 400 6.02 5.30 25.78
C ALA A 400 6.29 3.91 26.39
N ALA A 401 5.87 2.84 25.74
CA ALA A 401 6.12 1.48 26.15
C ALA A 401 7.62 1.15 26.22
N SER A 402 8.37 1.57 25.20
CA SER A 402 9.83 1.38 25.13
C SER A 402 10.56 2.13 26.27
N SER A 403 10.11 3.32 26.65
CA SER A 403 10.70 4.11 27.74
C SER A 403 10.40 3.52 29.12
N GLY A 404 9.22 2.91 29.30
CA GLY A 404 8.83 2.21 30.53
C GLY A 404 9.61 0.92 30.77
N ALA A 405 9.93 0.18 29.73
CA ALA A 405 10.74 -1.03 29.82
C ALA A 405 12.19 -0.74 30.27
N VAL A 406 12.81 0.32 29.73
CA VAL A 406 14.17 0.74 30.12
C VAL A 406 14.22 1.19 31.58
N SER A 407 13.19 1.87 32.09
CA SER A 407 13.15 2.31 33.50
C SER A 407 12.92 1.16 34.48
N SER A 408 12.24 0.06 34.09
CA SER A 408 12.04 -1.11 34.94
C SER A 408 13.28 -1.98 35.06
N GLU A 409 14.09 -2.12 34.02
CA GLU A 409 15.38 -2.85 34.04
C GLU A 409 16.44 -2.09 34.85
N ALA A 410 16.47 -0.76 34.78
CA ALA A 410 17.37 0.06 35.59
C ALA A 410 17.01 0.03 37.10
N GLY A 411 15.73 -0.21 37.44
CA GLY A 411 15.25 -0.32 38.84
C GLY A 411 15.54 -1.68 39.49
N THR A 412 15.71 -2.75 38.71
CA THR A 412 16.02 -4.09 39.24
C THR A 412 17.52 -4.31 39.46
N GLY A 413 18.40 -3.69 38.65
CA GLY A 413 19.86 -3.77 38.81
C GLY A 413 20.39 -3.09 40.08
N SER A 414 19.70 -2.11 40.65
CA SER A 414 20.13 -1.41 41.86
C SER A 414 19.67 -2.08 43.17
N ARG A 415 18.88 -3.15 43.11
CA ARG A 415 18.40 -3.91 44.32
C ARG A 415 19.28 -5.14 44.62
N GLU A 416 20.07 -5.66 43.66
CA GLU A 416 20.95 -6.80 43.90
C GLU A 416 22.33 -6.42 44.42
N GLU A 417 22.83 -5.19 44.26
CA GLU A 417 24.13 -4.76 44.79
C GLU A 417 24.10 -4.39 46.31
N ASN A 418 22.94 -4.21 46.91
CA ASN A 418 22.83 -3.86 48.31
C ASN A 418 22.55 -5.04 49.28
N ALA A 419 22.52 -6.29 48.79
CA ALA A 419 22.26 -7.48 49.63
C ALA A 419 23.50 -8.31 49.94
N SER A 420 24.73 -7.96 49.45
CA SER A 420 25.96 -8.75 49.66
C SER A 420 26.99 -8.17 50.64
N THR A 421 26.64 -7.14 51.40
CA THR A 421 27.58 -6.50 52.35
C THR A 421 27.09 -6.44 53.78
N GLN A 422 26.38 -7.48 54.28
CA GLN A 422 26.15 -7.66 55.72
C GLN A 422 26.11 -9.15 56.03
N ASP A 423 27.23 -9.81 56.05
CA ASP A 423 27.50 -10.95 56.94
C ASP A 423 29.01 -11.36 56.90
N SER A 424 29.86 -10.65 57.64
CA SER A 424 31.15 -11.17 58.05
C SER A 424 31.63 -10.39 59.30
N GLY A 425 31.19 -10.84 60.46
CA GLY A 425 31.69 -10.28 61.70
C GLY A 425 31.01 -10.85 62.93
N ALA A 426 31.39 -12.07 63.34
CA ALA A 426 31.37 -12.50 64.73
C ALA A 426 31.58 -14.01 64.82
N ALA A 427 32.80 -14.43 65.10
CA ALA A 427 33.12 -15.60 65.98
C ALA A 427 34.60 -15.79 66.08
N SER A 428 35.20 -15.23 67.17
CA SER A 428 36.40 -15.77 67.81
C SER A 428 36.37 -15.32 69.26
N ALA A 429 36.07 -16.21 70.16
CA ALA A 429 36.62 -16.27 71.49
C ALA A 429 35.89 -17.32 72.32
N SER A 430 36.58 -18.38 72.61
CA SER A 430 36.76 -19.26 73.74
C SER A 430 36.72 -20.71 73.43
#